data_085d46a036ab8e15f41c5077d57d6e4e
#
_entry.id   085d46a036ab8e15f41c5077d57d6e4e
#
_cell.length_a   1.000
_cell.length_b   1.000
_cell.length_c   1.000
_cell.angle_alpha   90.00
_cell.angle_beta   90.00
_cell.angle_gamma   90.00
#
_symmetry.space_group_name_H-M   'P 1'
#
loop_
_entity.id
_entity.type
_entity.pdbx_description
1 polymer ?
#
loop_
_entity_poly.entity_id
_entity_poly.type
_entity_poly.pdbx_seq_one_letter_code
_entity_poly.pdbx_strand_id
1 'polypeptide(L)'
;MMTPYLEQSWNELTDGLPEQKNDFLLLLEKLYTDPKRHYHNLVHITALHRLTDMYGASLNSIEAVRWAIWYHDAIYDVTRKNNEAKSAELAREHMRMLGIDEEIIQKCVDLILATASHTLDERTDNYDARFMLDIDLLILGAVPEKYKEYT
;
A
#
# COMPACT_ATOMS: atom_id res chain seq x y z
N MET A 1 -13.30 -0.64 10.34
CA MET A 1 -13.78 -2.00 10.02
C MET A 1 -13.43 -2.36 8.58
N MET A 2 -12.95 -3.56 8.40
CA MET A 2 -12.60 -4.05 7.07
C MET A 2 -13.84 -4.32 6.25
N THR A 3 -13.88 -3.79 5.01
CA THR A 3 -15.02 -3.99 4.12
C THR A 3 -14.91 -5.31 3.36
N PRO A 4 -16.03 -5.84 2.83
CA PRO A 4 -15.97 -7.04 2.00
C PRO A 4 -15.04 -6.89 0.79
N TYR A 5 -15.00 -5.71 0.18
CA TYR A 5 -14.09 -5.44 -0.94
C TYR A 5 -12.63 -5.63 -0.55
N LEU A 6 -12.23 -5.04 0.59
CA LEU A 6 -10.85 -5.15 1.05
C LEU A 6 -10.51 -6.56 1.50
N GLU A 7 -11.44 -7.24 2.17
CA GLU A 7 -11.23 -8.64 2.56
C GLU A 7 -11.00 -9.52 1.34
N GLN A 8 -11.80 -9.33 0.30
CA GLN A 8 -11.64 -10.08 -0.93
C GLN A 8 -10.30 -9.77 -1.59
N SER A 9 -9.93 -8.50 -1.65
CA SER A 9 -8.65 -8.07 -2.22
C SER A 9 -7.47 -8.73 -1.52
N TRP A 10 -7.51 -8.75 -0.18
CA TRP A 10 -6.47 -9.41 0.61
C TRP A 10 -6.45 -10.91 0.37
N ASN A 11 -7.61 -11.54 0.36
CA ASN A 11 -7.71 -12.98 0.17
C ASN A 11 -7.20 -13.42 -1.20
N GLU A 12 -7.47 -12.64 -2.23
CA GLU A 12 -6.94 -12.91 -3.57
C GLU A 12 -5.42 -12.78 -3.61
N LEU A 13 -4.89 -11.72 -3.00
CA LEU A 13 -3.46 -11.47 -2.96
C LEU A 13 -2.71 -12.56 -2.18
N THR A 14 -3.32 -13.07 -1.12
CA THR A 14 -2.69 -14.02 -0.21
C THR A 14 -3.17 -15.46 -0.39
N ASP A 15 -3.84 -15.74 -1.50
CA ASP A 15 -4.35 -17.09 -1.75
C ASP A 15 -3.24 -18.13 -1.69
N GLY A 16 -3.48 -19.20 -0.95
CA GLY A 16 -2.50 -20.28 -0.80
C GLY A 16 -1.36 -20.00 0.17
N LEU A 17 -1.33 -18.82 0.79
CA LEU A 17 -0.27 -18.46 1.74
C LEU A 17 -0.59 -18.93 3.16
N PRO A 18 0.44 -18.98 4.06
CA PRO A 18 0.25 -19.43 5.44
C PRO A 18 -0.82 -18.65 6.21
N GLU A 19 -1.36 -19.27 7.25
CA GLU A 19 -2.44 -18.70 8.05
C GLU A 19 -2.08 -17.40 8.76
N GLN A 20 -0.80 -17.12 8.97
CA GLN A 20 -0.34 -15.84 9.52
C GLN A 20 -0.91 -14.65 8.75
N LYS A 21 -1.28 -14.85 7.48
CA LYS A 21 -1.92 -13.78 6.69
C LYS A 21 -3.15 -13.20 7.37
N ASN A 22 -3.87 -14.01 8.14
CA ASN A 22 -5.07 -13.55 8.85
C ASN A 22 -4.72 -12.62 10.00
N ASP A 23 -3.65 -12.93 10.73
CA ASP A 23 -3.17 -12.06 11.80
C ASP A 23 -2.64 -10.75 11.25
N PHE A 24 -1.98 -10.80 10.09
CA PHE A 24 -1.46 -9.60 9.44
C PHE A 24 -2.58 -8.69 8.96
N LEU A 25 -3.67 -9.26 8.43
CA LEU A 25 -4.82 -8.47 8.04
C LEU A 25 -5.46 -7.77 9.25
N LEU A 26 -5.58 -8.48 10.37
CA LEU A 26 -6.10 -7.89 11.61
C LEU A 26 -5.22 -6.75 12.10
N LEU A 27 -3.91 -6.92 12.02
CA LEU A 27 -2.99 -5.85 12.40
C LEU A 27 -3.15 -4.63 11.48
N LEU A 28 -3.21 -4.84 10.17
CA LEU A 28 -3.41 -3.75 9.22
C LEU A 28 -4.73 -3.03 9.49
N GLU A 29 -5.81 -3.76 9.74
CA GLU A 29 -7.09 -3.16 10.09
C GLU A 29 -6.94 -2.27 11.32
N LYS A 30 -6.27 -2.77 12.35
CA LYS A 30 -6.07 -2.00 13.58
C LYS A 30 -5.27 -0.73 13.32
N LEU A 31 -4.20 -0.83 12.52
CA LEU A 31 -3.36 0.32 12.21
C LEU A 31 -4.11 1.38 11.41
N TYR A 32 -4.86 0.94 10.39
CA TYR A 32 -5.55 1.88 9.49
C TYR A 32 -6.87 2.42 10.05
N THR A 33 -7.38 1.85 11.14
CA THR A 33 -8.59 2.36 11.80
C THR A 33 -8.29 3.18 13.04
N ASP A 34 -7.02 3.50 13.30
CA ASP A 34 -6.63 4.38 14.40
C ASP A 34 -7.35 5.73 14.22
N PRO A 35 -8.09 6.21 15.25
CA PRO A 35 -8.83 7.47 15.15
C PRO A 35 -7.96 8.70 14.84
N LYS A 36 -6.66 8.62 15.05
CA LYS A 36 -5.73 9.71 14.75
C LYS A 36 -5.47 9.88 13.26
N ARG A 37 -5.86 8.88 12.44
CA ARG A 37 -5.64 8.93 10.99
C ARG A 37 -6.82 9.61 10.31
N HIS A 38 -6.56 10.71 9.60
CA HIS A 38 -7.60 11.43 8.87
C HIS A 38 -7.67 11.01 7.40
N TYR A 39 -6.51 10.92 6.73
CA TYR A 39 -6.44 10.60 5.30
C TYR A 39 -5.73 9.27 5.01
N HIS A 40 -4.89 8.81 5.93
CA HIS A 40 -4.08 7.59 5.79
C HIS A 40 -4.80 6.42 6.46
N ASN A 41 -6.01 6.12 5.99
CA ASN A 41 -6.90 5.12 6.59
C ASN A 41 -7.41 4.13 5.55
N LEU A 42 -8.35 3.28 5.92
CA LEU A 42 -8.90 2.26 5.01
C LEU A 42 -9.62 2.87 3.79
N VAL A 43 -10.15 4.08 3.89
CA VAL A 43 -10.75 4.76 2.74
C VAL A 43 -9.69 5.01 1.67
N HIS A 44 -8.51 5.48 2.08
CA HIS A 44 -7.38 5.70 1.18
C HIS A 44 -6.93 4.38 0.54
N ILE A 45 -6.77 3.34 1.34
CA ILE A 45 -6.36 2.02 0.85
C ILE A 45 -7.37 1.49 -0.17
N THR A 46 -8.67 1.63 0.13
CA THR A 46 -9.74 1.22 -0.78
C THR A 46 -9.64 1.96 -2.11
N ALA A 47 -9.46 3.28 -2.05
CA ALA A 47 -9.36 4.10 -3.27
C ALA A 47 -8.18 3.66 -4.14
N LEU A 48 -7.02 3.39 -3.52
CA LEU A 48 -5.84 2.96 -4.26
C LEU A 48 -6.05 1.60 -4.92
N HIS A 49 -6.67 0.66 -4.22
CA HIS A 49 -6.97 -0.66 -4.80
C HIS A 49 -7.97 -0.56 -5.95
N ARG A 50 -9.00 0.28 -5.81
CA ARG A 50 -9.98 0.46 -6.88
C ARG A 50 -9.35 1.09 -8.12
N LEU A 51 -8.45 2.06 -7.95
CA LEU A 51 -7.71 2.64 -9.08
C LEU A 51 -6.82 1.60 -9.75
N THR A 52 -6.24 0.70 -8.96
CA THR A 52 -5.43 -0.40 -9.50
C THR A 52 -6.30 -1.40 -10.27
N ASP A 53 -7.52 -1.69 -9.77
CA ASP A 53 -8.47 -2.53 -10.52
C ASP A 53 -8.80 -1.92 -11.88
N MET A 54 -8.98 -0.59 -11.92
CA MET A 54 -9.39 0.10 -13.14
C MET A 54 -8.26 0.29 -14.14
N TYR A 55 -7.06 0.62 -13.67
CA TYR A 55 -5.97 1.09 -14.52
C TYR A 55 -4.69 0.26 -14.45
N GLY A 56 -4.66 -0.79 -13.63
CA GLY A 56 -3.44 -1.55 -13.36
C GLY A 56 -3.09 -2.64 -14.36
N ALA A 57 -3.84 -2.77 -15.47
CA ALA A 57 -3.65 -3.88 -16.41
C ALA A 57 -2.26 -3.91 -17.05
N SER A 58 -1.60 -2.77 -17.16
CA SER A 58 -0.28 -2.65 -17.77
C SER A 58 0.88 -2.72 -16.79
N LEU A 59 0.60 -2.93 -15.51
CA LEU A 59 1.64 -3.03 -14.49
C LEU A 59 2.55 -4.24 -14.75
N ASN A 60 3.84 -4.06 -14.52
CA ASN A 60 4.81 -5.15 -14.65
C ASN A 60 4.64 -6.17 -13.53
N SER A 61 4.35 -5.69 -12.31
CA SER A 61 4.08 -6.56 -11.17
C SER A 61 2.92 -5.98 -10.36
N ILE A 62 1.71 -6.33 -10.76
CA ILE A 62 0.51 -5.91 -10.03
C ILE A 62 0.55 -6.43 -8.59
N GLU A 63 1.15 -7.60 -8.38
CA GLU A 63 1.30 -8.18 -7.06
C GLU A 63 2.12 -7.26 -6.15
N ALA A 64 3.30 -6.80 -6.62
CA ALA A 64 4.14 -5.90 -5.83
C ALA A 64 3.43 -4.58 -5.51
N VAL A 65 2.67 -4.04 -6.47
CA VAL A 65 1.90 -2.81 -6.25
C VAL A 65 0.81 -3.05 -5.20
N ARG A 66 0.11 -4.18 -5.25
CA ARG A 66 -0.92 -4.51 -4.25
C ARG A 66 -0.33 -4.61 -2.84
N TRP A 67 0.81 -5.29 -2.69
CA TRP A 67 1.49 -5.36 -1.41
C TRP A 67 1.91 -3.97 -0.93
N ALA A 68 2.43 -3.13 -1.84
CA ALA A 68 2.84 -1.78 -1.50
C ALA A 68 1.65 -0.93 -1.03
N ILE A 69 0.49 -1.05 -1.69
CA ILE A 69 -0.71 -0.34 -1.28
C ILE A 69 -1.10 -0.72 0.16
N TRP A 70 -1.11 -2.02 0.47
CA TRP A 70 -1.48 -2.47 1.79
C TRP A 70 -0.55 -1.96 2.88
N TYR A 71 0.75 -1.81 2.59
CA TYR A 71 1.75 -1.53 3.63
C TYR A 71 2.32 -0.12 3.63
N HIS A 72 2.14 0.67 2.56
CA HIS A 72 2.89 1.92 2.43
C HIS A 72 2.63 2.94 3.55
N ASP A 73 1.44 2.93 4.12
CA ASP A 73 1.07 3.81 5.23
C ASP A 73 0.83 3.04 6.53
N ALA A 74 1.25 1.78 6.62
CA ALA A 74 0.96 0.96 7.79
C ALA A 74 1.51 1.59 9.06
N ILE A 75 2.73 2.09 9.03
CA ILE A 75 3.31 2.85 10.13
C ILE A 75 3.14 4.32 9.82
N TYR A 76 2.44 5.03 10.68
CA TYR A 76 2.16 6.44 10.48
C TYR A 76 2.17 7.19 11.81
N ASP A 77 3.16 8.09 11.97
CA ASP A 77 3.30 8.94 13.13
C ASP A 77 3.67 10.33 12.60
N VAL A 78 2.76 11.29 12.78
CA VAL A 78 2.92 12.65 12.24
C VAL A 78 4.15 13.36 12.77
N THR A 79 4.69 12.92 13.91
CA THR A 79 5.87 13.53 14.53
C THR A 79 7.18 12.96 14.02
N ARG A 80 7.12 11.94 13.16
CA ARG A 80 8.32 11.26 12.65
C ARG A 80 8.44 11.40 11.14
N LYS A 81 9.70 11.31 10.64
CA LYS A 81 9.99 11.44 9.22
C LYS A 81 10.33 10.11 8.54
N ASN A 82 10.34 9.01 9.29
CA ASN A 82 10.77 7.71 8.77
C ASN A 82 9.62 6.72 8.64
N ASN A 83 8.40 7.21 8.49
CA ASN A 83 7.21 6.36 8.40
C ASN A 83 7.28 5.37 7.25
N GLU A 84 7.69 5.83 6.06
CA GLU A 84 7.78 4.99 4.88
C GLU A 84 8.86 3.91 5.05
N ALA A 85 9.99 4.25 5.62
CA ALA A 85 11.05 3.27 5.88
C ALA A 85 10.57 2.18 6.85
N LYS A 86 9.85 2.57 7.88
CA LYS A 86 9.30 1.62 8.85
C LYS A 86 8.17 0.78 8.25
N SER A 87 7.34 1.38 7.42
CA SER A 87 6.29 0.66 6.69
C SER A 87 6.91 -0.38 5.74
N ALA A 88 7.98 -0.01 5.04
CA ALA A 88 8.70 -0.92 4.17
C ALA A 88 9.32 -2.09 4.95
N GLU A 89 9.86 -1.83 6.14
CA GLU A 89 10.38 -2.90 7.00
C GLU A 89 9.29 -3.86 7.44
N LEU A 90 8.14 -3.34 7.82
CA LEU A 90 7.01 -4.18 8.20
C LEU A 90 6.56 -5.06 7.02
N ALA A 91 6.47 -4.47 5.83
CA ALA A 91 6.12 -5.21 4.63
C ALA A 91 7.12 -6.34 4.37
N ARG A 92 8.42 -6.02 4.44
CA ARG A 92 9.48 -7.01 4.22
C ARG A 92 9.35 -8.17 5.20
N GLU A 93 9.15 -7.87 6.48
CA GLU A 93 9.04 -8.87 7.52
C GLU A 93 7.84 -9.79 7.28
N HIS A 94 6.66 -9.21 7.06
CA HIS A 94 5.44 -9.98 6.84
C HIS A 94 5.53 -10.82 5.55
N MET A 95 6.00 -10.23 4.49
CA MET A 95 6.10 -10.94 3.21
C MET A 95 7.07 -12.11 3.28
N ARG A 96 8.19 -11.95 4.01
CA ARG A 96 9.12 -13.06 4.24
C ARG A 96 8.49 -14.16 5.06
N MET A 97 7.75 -13.81 6.10
CA MET A 97 7.05 -14.81 6.92
C MET A 97 6.02 -15.58 6.10
N LEU A 98 5.43 -14.94 5.10
CA LEU A 98 4.48 -15.60 4.21
C LEU A 98 5.14 -16.36 3.06
N GLY A 99 6.46 -16.30 2.94
CA GLY A 99 7.18 -17.04 1.90
C GLY A 99 7.14 -16.40 0.52
N ILE A 100 6.93 -15.10 0.47
CA ILE A 100 6.89 -14.37 -0.81
C ILE A 100 8.30 -14.29 -1.40
N ASP A 101 8.40 -14.37 -2.73
CA ASP A 101 9.63 -14.28 -3.46
C ASP A 101 10.35 -12.95 -3.17
N GLU A 102 11.66 -13.01 -2.89
CA GLU A 102 12.45 -11.83 -2.56
C GLU A 102 12.42 -10.76 -3.65
N GLU A 103 12.30 -11.16 -4.92
CA GLU A 103 12.18 -10.19 -6.00
C GLU A 103 10.93 -9.32 -5.85
N ILE A 104 9.80 -9.94 -5.48
CA ILE A 104 8.55 -9.22 -5.28
C ILE A 104 8.64 -8.36 -4.03
N ILE A 105 9.26 -8.88 -2.96
CA ILE A 105 9.48 -8.12 -1.73
C ILE A 105 10.29 -6.86 -2.02
N GLN A 106 11.38 -6.98 -2.77
CA GLN A 106 12.22 -5.82 -3.08
C GLN A 106 11.47 -4.79 -3.91
N LYS A 107 10.68 -5.23 -4.89
CA LYS A 107 9.86 -4.32 -5.68
C LYS A 107 8.86 -3.57 -4.79
N CYS A 108 8.22 -4.29 -3.87
CA CYS A 108 7.27 -3.68 -2.93
C CYS A 108 7.96 -2.64 -2.05
N VAL A 109 9.11 -2.98 -1.49
CA VAL A 109 9.88 -2.06 -0.63
C VAL A 109 10.26 -0.80 -1.39
N ASP A 110 10.75 -0.96 -2.62
CA ASP A 110 11.13 0.19 -3.45
C ASP A 110 9.92 1.11 -3.73
N LEU A 111 8.75 0.51 -3.98
CA LEU A 111 7.53 1.29 -4.21
C LEU A 111 7.14 2.08 -2.96
N ILE A 112 7.22 1.45 -1.79
CA ILE A 112 6.89 2.11 -0.52
C ILE A 112 7.85 3.27 -0.26
N LEU A 113 9.14 3.04 -0.45
CA LEU A 113 10.15 4.08 -0.21
C LEU A 113 9.98 5.25 -1.17
N ALA A 114 9.53 4.99 -2.40
CA ALA A 114 9.27 6.06 -3.37
C ALA A 114 8.15 6.99 -2.92
N THR A 115 7.20 6.52 -2.12
CA THR A 115 6.10 7.36 -1.64
C THR A 115 6.55 8.38 -0.60
N ALA A 116 7.74 8.25 -0.03
CA ALA A 116 8.25 9.19 0.96
C ALA A 116 8.50 10.58 0.38
N SER A 117 9.07 10.66 -0.82
CA SER A 117 9.43 11.92 -1.44
C SER A 117 8.61 12.21 -2.70
N HIS A 118 7.90 11.22 -3.21
CA HIS A 118 7.19 11.27 -4.49
C HIS A 118 8.12 11.62 -5.64
N THR A 119 9.40 11.24 -5.54
CA THR A 119 10.39 11.44 -6.58
C THR A 119 11.07 10.11 -6.91
N LEU A 120 11.52 9.97 -8.14
CA LEU A 120 12.20 8.78 -8.62
C LEU A 120 13.57 9.15 -9.15
N ASP A 121 14.57 8.30 -8.85
CA ASP A 121 15.89 8.42 -9.47
C ASP A 121 15.99 7.43 -10.64
N GLU A 122 17.09 7.46 -11.38
CA GLU A 122 17.28 6.62 -12.54
C GLU A 122 17.13 5.13 -12.24
N ARG A 123 17.48 4.70 -11.04
CA ARG A 123 17.43 3.30 -10.65
C ARG A 123 16.03 2.82 -10.32
N THR A 124 15.22 3.70 -9.74
CA THR A 124 13.88 3.35 -9.26
C THR A 124 12.78 3.83 -10.20
N ASP A 125 13.11 4.58 -11.25
CA ASP A 125 12.13 5.10 -12.19
C ASP A 125 11.67 3.99 -13.14
N ASN A 126 10.45 3.50 -12.92
CA ASN A 126 9.82 2.50 -13.78
C ASN A 126 8.31 2.73 -13.80
N TYR A 127 7.63 2.02 -14.69
CA TYR A 127 6.19 2.22 -14.88
C TYR A 127 5.40 1.99 -13.59
N ASP A 128 5.70 0.91 -12.87
CA ASP A 128 4.97 0.56 -11.66
C ASP A 128 5.14 1.63 -10.58
N ALA A 129 6.37 2.15 -10.42
CA ALA A 129 6.62 3.22 -9.47
C ALA A 129 5.88 4.50 -9.84
N ARG A 130 5.88 4.87 -11.11
CA ARG A 130 5.12 6.04 -11.58
C ARG A 130 3.64 5.87 -11.33
N PHE A 131 3.12 4.68 -11.61
CA PHE A 131 1.71 4.36 -11.35
C PHE A 131 1.37 4.53 -9.87
N MET A 132 2.18 3.94 -9.00
CA MET A 132 1.96 4.01 -7.54
C MET A 132 1.97 5.46 -7.06
N LEU A 133 2.94 6.25 -7.50
CA LEU A 133 3.02 7.65 -7.10
C LEU A 133 1.84 8.46 -7.64
N ASP A 134 1.44 8.20 -8.88
CA ASP A 134 0.34 8.93 -9.49
C ASP A 134 -0.98 8.68 -8.77
N ILE A 135 -1.31 7.42 -8.44
CA ILE A 135 -2.56 7.14 -7.75
C ILE A 135 -2.54 7.66 -6.31
N ASP A 136 -1.38 7.57 -5.65
CA ASP A 136 -1.24 8.09 -4.29
C ASP A 136 -1.43 9.61 -4.27
N LEU A 137 -0.81 10.32 -5.20
CA LEU A 137 -0.96 11.76 -5.31
C LEU A 137 -2.37 12.16 -5.76
N LEU A 138 -3.00 11.37 -6.61
CA LEU A 138 -4.36 11.65 -7.06
C LEU A 138 -5.32 11.72 -5.87
N ILE A 139 -5.16 10.81 -4.93
CA ILE A 139 -6.04 10.75 -3.75
C ILE A 139 -5.62 11.78 -2.70
N LEU A 140 -4.32 11.85 -2.35
CA LEU A 140 -3.84 12.73 -1.28
C LEU A 140 -3.56 14.15 -1.76
N GLY A 141 -2.94 14.28 -2.92
CA GLY A 141 -2.50 15.57 -3.45
C GLY A 141 -3.63 16.45 -3.95
N ALA A 142 -4.79 15.88 -4.20
CA ALA A 142 -5.96 16.62 -4.66
C ALA A 142 -6.81 17.13 -3.51
N VAL A 143 -6.33 16.99 -2.30
CA VAL A 143 -6.98 17.41 -1.07
C VAL A 143 -7.05 18.93 -1.01
N PRO A 144 -8.09 19.52 -0.32
CA PRO A 144 -9.18 18.80 0.33
C PRO A 144 -10.41 18.63 -0.54
N GLU A 145 -10.58 19.47 -1.54
CA GLU A 145 -11.84 19.52 -2.30
C GLU A 145 -12.06 18.31 -3.16
N LYS A 146 -11.04 17.91 -3.91
CA LYS A 146 -11.16 16.73 -4.77
C LYS A 146 -11.23 15.44 -3.97
N TYR A 147 -10.61 15.42 -2.80
CA TYR A 147 -10.70 14.25 -1.94
C TYR A 147 -12.14 13.95 -1.56
N LYS A 148 -12.95 14.99 -1.37
CA LYS A 148 -14.36 14.84 -1.04
C LYS A 148 -15.14 14.12 -2.14
N GLU A 149 -14.69 14.20 -3.37
CA GLU A 149 -15.33 13.52 -4.50
C GLU A 149 -15.14 12.01 -4.45
N TYR A 150 -14.10 11.52 -3.75
CA TYR A 150 -13.79 10.11 -3.64
C TYR A 150 -14.29 9.50 -2.34
N THR A 151 -14.80 10.28 -1.43
CA THR A 151 -15.37 9.82 -0.18
C THR A 151 -16.88 9.91 -0.21
#